data_c4ba57144e5027ab91e2d852d4efdc0b
#
_entry.id   c4ba57144e5027ab91e2d852d4efdc0b
#
_cell.length_a   1.000
_cell.length_b   1.000
_cell.length_c   1.000
_cell.angle_alpha   90.00
_cell.angle_beta   90.00
_cell.angle_gamma   90.00
#
_symmetry.space_group_name_H-M   'P 1'
#
loop_
_entity.id
_entity.type
_entity.pdbx_description
1 polymer ?
#
loop_
_entity_poly.entity_id
_entity_poly.type
_entity_poly.pdbx_seq_one_letter_code
_entity_poly.pdbx_strand_id
1 'polypeptide(L)'
;MKKIMISVAPVAATDILINPRAIARDVYECYKNGASMVHLHCRDLNGNLTPDLSLLEETVAYIREMCDIVVEISTGGVSNLTIEERVQPCYPSWVEANSLNV
;
A
#
# COMPACT_ATOMS: atom_id res chain seq x y z
N MET A 1 22.85 14.22 14.05
CA MET A 1 21.83 14.55 13.04
C MET A 1 20.63 13.64 13.21
N LYS A 2 19.42 14.20 13.26
CA LYS A 2 18.20 13.38 13.28
C LYS A 2 17.99 12.74 11.92
N LYS A 3 17.65 11.45 11.94
CA LYS A 3 17.15 10.75 10.73
C LYS A 3 15.63 10.80 10.77
N ILE A 4 15.03 11.09 9.62
CA ILE A 4 13.58 11.18 9.47
C ILE A 4 13.15 10.14 8.43
N MET A 5 12.10 9.38 8.75
CA MET A 5 11.46 8.48 7.80
C MET A 5 10.31 9.22 7.12
N ILE A 6 10.32 9.24 5.79
CA ILE A 6 9.24 9.83 5.00
C ILE A 6 8.42 8.70 4.43
N SER A 7 7.12 8.65 4.82
CA SER A 7 6.16 7.70 4.29
C SER A 7 5.23 8.43 3.32
N VAL A 8 4.94 7.81 2.18
CA VAL A 8 4.06 8.38 1.17
C VAL A 8 2.85 7.49 0.96
N ALA A 9 1.70 8.10 0.68
CA ALA A 9 0.45 7.42 0.36
C ALA A 9 0.00 7.87 -1.04
N PRO A 10 0.36 7.13 -2.09
CA PRO A 10 0.19 7.60 -3.47
C PRO A 10 -1.26 7.57 -3.96
N VAL A 11 -2.16 6.85 -3.26
CA VAL A 11 -3.56 6.72 -3.66
C VAL A 11 -4.45 7.31 -2.60
N ALA A 12 -5.21 8.35 -2.98
CA ALA A 12 -6.17 8.98 -2.06
C ALA A 12 -7.37 8.06 -1.80
N ALA A 13 -8.02 8.24 -0.65
CA ALA A 13 -9.22 7.49 -0.30
C ALA A 13 -10.38 7.69 -1.29
N THR A 14 -10.35 8.79 -2.03
CA THR A 14 -11.37 9.17 -3.02
C THR A 14 -11.07 8.67 -4.43
N ASP A 15 -9.91 8.07 -4.68
CA ASP A 15 -9.56 7.54 -5.99
C ASP A 15 -10.44 6.35 -6.34
N ILE A 16 -11.01 6.38 -7.54
CA ILE A 16 -12.00 5.40 -8.00
C ILE A 16 -11.44 4.41 -9.03
N LEU A 17 -10.25 4.67 -9.56
CA LEU A 17 -9.58 3.77 -10.51
C LEU A 17 -8.19 3.46 -9.99
N ILE A 18 -7.88 2.18 -9.92
CA ILE A 18 -6.59 1.70 -9.42
C ILE A 18 -5.78 1.16 -10.60
N ASN A 19 -4.60 1.74 -10.82
CA ASN A 19 -3.67 1.30 -11.84
C ASN A 19 -2.33 0.92 -11.18
N PRO A 20 -2.05 -0.38 -11.03
CA PRO A 20 -0.83 -0.85 -10.35
C PRO A 20 0.47 -0.29 -10.92
N ARG A 21 0.60 -0.19 -12.24
CA ARG A 21 1.82 0.33 -12.87
C ARG A 21 2.00 1.83 -12.63
N ALA A 22 0.92 2.59 -12.68
CA ALA A 22 0.95 4.03 -12.40
C ALA A 22 1.31 4.29 -10.94
N ILE A 23 0.73 3.53 -10.03
CA ILE A 23 1.05 3.60 -8.59
C ILE A 23 2.54 3.30 -8.38
N ALA A 24 3.05 2.24 -8.98
CA ALA A 24 4.46 1.85 -8.84
C ALA A 24 5.39 2.94 -9.34
N ARG A 25 5.07 3.59 -10.46
CA ARG A 25 5.86 4.72 -10.98
C ARG A 25 5.86 5.91 -10.03
N ASP A 26 4.71 6.26 -9.47
CA ASP A 26 4.61 7.35 -8.50
C ASP A 26 5.42 7.05 -7.25
N VAL A 27 5.35 5.82 -6.75
CA VAL A 27 6.13 5.38 -5.60
C VAL A 27 7.63 5.48 -5.90
N TYR A 28 8.06 5.07 -7.08
CA TYR A 28 9.46 5.15 -7.46
C TYR A 28 9.96 6.59 -7.53
N GLU A 29 9.15 7.51 -8.07
CA GLU A 29 9.50 8.94 -8.07
C GLU A 29 9.63 9.48 -6.66
N CYS A 30 8.75 9.10 -5.75
CA CYS A 30 8.84 9.47 -4.34
C CYS A 30 10.10 8.88 -3.69
N TYR A 31 10.42 7.62 -3.98
CA TYR A 31 11.60 6.93 -3.48
C TYR A 31 12.89 7.65 -3.93
N LYS A 32 12.98 8.03 -5.19
CA LYS A 32 14.13 8.79 -5.70
C LYS A 32 14.29 10.15 -5.01
N ASN A 33 13.22 10.70 -4.47
CA ASN A 33 13.20 12.00 -3.80
C ASN A 33 13.26 11.90 -2.27
N GLY A 34 13.57 10.72 -1.73
CA GLY A 34 13.86 10.54 -0.31
C GLY A 34 12.80 9.80 0.52
N ALA A 35 11.70 9.36 -0.08
CA ALA A 35 10.74 8.53 0.64
C ALA A 35 11.34 7.16 0.95
N SER A 36 11.10 6.65 2.16
CA SER A 36 11.63 5.36 2.62
C SER A 36 10.54 4.33 2.89
N MET A 37 9.28 4.76 2.94
CA MET A 37 8.13 3.88 3.17
C MET A 37 6.98 4.30 2.28
N VAL A 38 6.20 3.33 1.79
CA VAL A 38 4.95 3.56 1.08
C VAL A 38 3.79 2.94 1.87
N HIS A 39 2.69 3.69 1.98
CA HIS A 39 1.46 3.24 2.63
C HIS A 39 0.41 2.96 1.56
N LEU A 40 -0.03 1.71 1.48
CA LEU A 40 -0.99 1.26 0.48
C LEU A 40 -2.24 0.66 1.13
N HIS A 41 -3.36 0.73 0.42
CA HIS A 41 -4.62 0.09 0.79
C HIS A 41 -4.90 -1.08 -0.14
N CYS A 42 -5.54 -2.13 0.38
CA CYS A 42 -6.01 -3.24 -0.44
C CYS A 42 -7.34 -2.85 -1.08
N ARG A 43 -7.33 -2.59 -2.39
CA ARG A 43 -8.49 -2.14 -3.16
C ARG A 43 -8.68 -2.97 -4.41
N ASP A 44 -9.91 -3.04 -4.89
CA ASP A 44 -10.22 -3.59 -6.20
C ASP A 44 -10.02 -2.54 -7.30
N LEU A 45 -10.27 -2.92 -8.55
CA LEU A 45 -10.11 -2.03 -9.71
C LEU A 45 -11.06 -0.81 -9.67
N ASN A 46 -12.15 -0.90 -8.92
CA ASN A 46 -13.11 0.18 -8.75
C ASN A 46 -12.79 1.09 -7.56
N GLY A 47 -11.68 0.84 -6.86
CA GLY A 47 -11.25 1.62 -5.72
C GLY A 47 -11.90 1.23 -4.40
N ASN A 48 -12.70 0.16 -4.35
CA ASN A 48 -13.32 -0.32 -3.12
C ASN A 48 -12.34 -1.15 -2.30
N LEU A 49 -12.42 -1.05 -0.98
CA LEU A 49 -11.65 -1.92 -0.09
C LEU A 49 -12.10 -3.37 -0.28
N THR A 50 -11.15 -4.29 -0.30
CA THR A 50 -11.42 -5.71 -0.53
C THR A 50 -10.46 -6.59 0.27
N PRO A 51 -10.90 -7.78 0.72
CA PRO A 51 -9.99 -8.76 1.30
C PRO A 51 -9.17 -9.53 0.25
N ASP A 52 -9.47 -9.35 -1.03
CA ASP A 52 -8.70 -9.94 -2.13
C ASP A 52 -7.41 -9.15 -2.34
N LEU A 53 -6.26 -9.78 -2.09
CA LEU A 53 -4.96 -9.16 -2.15
C LEU A 53 -4.31 -9.17 -3.54
N SER A 54 -4.94 -9.75 -4.55
CA SER A 54 -4.29 -10.00 -5.85
C SER A 54 -3.83 -8.72 -6.55
N LEU A 55 -4.63 -7.67 -6.55
CA LEU A 55 -4.26 -6.40 -7.17
C LEU A 55 -3.16 -5.68 -6.39
N LEU A 56 -3.22 -5.76 -5.07
CA LEU A 56 -2.19 -5.21 -4.19
C LEU A 56 -0.86 -5.94 -4.39
N GLU A 57 -0.88 -7.26 -4.46
CA GLU A 57 0.32 -8.07 -4.72
C GLU A 57 0.96 -7.70 -6.06
N GLU A 58 0.15 -7.53 -7.10
CA GLU A 58 0.62 -7.06 -8.41
C GLU A 58 1.29 -5.68 -8.30
N THR A 59 0.66 -4.76 -7.59
CA THR A 59 1.21 -3.40 -7.38
C THR A 59 2.56 -3.46 -6.68
N VAL A 60 2.66 -4.25 -5.62
CA VAL A 60 3.90 -4.40 -4.86
C VAL A 60 4.99 -5.06 -5.71
N ALA A 61 4.62 -6.04 -6.55
CA ALA A 61 5.58 -6.66 -7.47
C ALA A 61 6.18 -5.64 -8.42
N TYR A 62 5.38 -4.74 -8.99
CA TYR A 62 5.89 -3.65 -9.83
C TYR A 62 6.79 -2.69 -9.07
N ILE A 63 6.43 -2.35 -7.82
CA ILE A 63 7.28 -1.51 -6.97
C ILE A 63 8.64 -2.17 -6.75
N ARG A 64 8.65 -3.47 -6.45
CA ARG A 64 9.89 -4.23 -6.20
C ARG A 64 10.79 -4.36 -7.42
N GLU A 65 10.25 -4.28 -8.63
CA GLU A 65 11.06 -4.22 -9.85
C GLU A 65 11.89 -2.93 -9.93
N MET A 66 11.45 -1.87 -9.25
CA MET A 66 12.06 -0.53 -9.37
C MET A 66 12.90 -0.16 -8.15
N CYS A 67 12.50 -0.56 -6.94
CA CYS A 67 13.17 -0.14 -5.70
C CYS A 67 12.82 -1.07 -4.53
N ASP A 68 13.53 -0.86 -3.41
CA ASP A 68 13.33 -1.63 -2.17
C ASP A 68 12.69 -0.80 -1.04
N ILE A 69 11.85 0.16 -1.40
CA ILE A 69 11.10 0.96 -0.42
C ILE A 69 10.32 0.05 0.54
N VAL A 70 10.26 0.43 1.82
CA VAL A 70 9.48 -0.35 2.81
C VAL A 70 7.99 -0.25 2.49
N VAL A 71 7.32 -1.39 2.41
CA VAL A 71 5.89 -1.47 2.09
C VAL A 71 5.08 -1.66 3.36
N GLU A 72 4.23 -0.67 3.66
CA GLU A 72 3.25 -0.72 4.74
C GLU A 72 1.85 -0.83 4.14
N ILE A 73 1.07 -1.80 4.59
CA ILE A 73 -0.29 -2.00 4.12
C ILE A 73 -1.30 -1.66 5.22
N SER A 74 -2.30 -0.87 4.85
CA SER A 74 -3.40 -0.51 5.73
C SER A 74 -4.26 -1.73 6.09
N THR A 75 -4.67 -1.83 7.35
CA THR A 75 -5.69 -2.81 7.77
C THR A 75 -7.11 -2.26 7.66
N GLY A 76 -7.28 -1.04 7.13
CA GLY A 76 -8.58 -0.44 6.85
C GLY A 76 -9.35 0.00 8.08
N GLY A 77 -9.40 1.31 8.38
CA GLY A 77 -10.09 1.83 9.57
C GLY A 77 -11.59 2.00 9.40
N VAL A 78 -12.02 2.43 8.21
CA VAL A 78 -13.44 2.67 7.90
C VAL A 78 -13.80 1.80 6.71
N SER A 79 -14.46 0.70 6.98
CA SER A 79 -14.89 -0.24 5.95
C SER A 79 -16.01 -1.13 6.47
N ASN A 80 -16.70 -1.80 5.55
CA ASN A 80 -17.70 -2.82 5.87
C ASN A 80 -17.07 -4.20 6.05
N LEU A 81 -15.74 -4.29 6.06
CA LEU A 81 -15.03 -5.55 6.20
C LEU A 81 -15.01 -6.03 7.65
N THR A 82 -15.06 -7.34 7.84
CA THR A 82 -14.89 -7.96 9.16
C THR A 82 -13.44 -7.82 9.63
N ILE A 83 -13.18 -8.09 10.90
CA ILE A 83 -11.80 -8.10 11.43
C ILE A 83 -10.96 -9.12 10.69
N GLU A 84 -11.49 -10.32 10.44
CA GLU A 84 -10.81 -11.39 9.71
C GLU A 84 -10.41 -10.95 8.30
N GLU A 85 -11.29 -10.22 7.62
CA GLU A 85 -11.00 -9.67 6.28
C GLU A 85 -9.97 -8.54 6.33
N ARG A 86 -10.05 -7.69 7.35
CA ARG A 86 -9.14 -6.55 7.51
C ARG A 86 -7.71 -6.95 7.84
N VAL A 87 -7.49 -8.08 8.47
CA VAL A 87 -6.13 -8.54 8.84
C VAL A 87 -5.46 -9.38 7.75
N GLN A 88 -6.14 -9.66 6.63
CA GLN A 88 -5.53 -10.40 5.53
C GLN A 88 -4.19 -9.81 5.06
N PRO A 89 -4.01 -8.48 4.99
CA PRO A 89 -2.73 -7.91 4.61
C PRO A 89 -1.57 -8.17 5.59
N CYS A 90 -1.85 -8.73 6.75
CA CYS A 90 -0.80 -9.03 7.74
C CYS A 90 -0.07 -10.36 7.46
N TYR A 91 -0.62 -11.22 6.61
CA TYR A 91 -0.10 -12.57 6.42
C TYR A 91 0.96 -12.72 5.31
N PRO A 92 0.87 -11.99 4.17
CA PRO A 92 1.83 -12.21 3.10
C PRO A 92 3.26 -11.83 3.49
N SER A 93 4.22 -12.64 3.04
CA SER A 93 5.65 -12.40 3.33
C SER A 93 6.22 -11.16 2.64
N TRP A 94 5.54 -10.66 1.59
CA TRP A 94 5.96 -9.46 0.87
C TRP A 94 5.49 -8.16 1.53
N VAL A 95 4.72 -8.23 2.61
CA VAL A 95 4.32 -7.09 3.42
C VAL A 95 5.29 -6.92 4.58
N GLU A 96 5.84 -5.71 4.75
CA GLU A 96 6.86 -5.43 5.76
C GLU A 96 6.31 -4.75 7.01
N ALA A 97 5.20 -4.01 6.86
CA ALA A 97 4.56 -3.31 7.97
C ALA A 97 3.06 -3.17 7.72
N ASN A 98 2.30 -3.03 8.80
CA ASN A 98 0.87 -2.78 8.72
C ASN A 98 0.50 -1.65 9.67
N SER A 99 -0.51 -0.85 9.30
CA SER A 99 -1.09 0.13 10.20
C SER A 99 -2.09 -0.54 11.14
N LEU A 100 -2.21 0.00 12.35
CA LEU A 100 -3.21 -0.42 13.32
C LEU A 100 -4.18 0.73 13.55
N ASN A 101 -5.46 0.50 13.28
CA ASN A 101 -6.52 1.45 13.58
C ASN A 101 -7.20 1.05 14.90
N VAL A 102 -7.24 1.97 15.82
CA VAL A 102 -7.79 1.77 17.16
C VAL A 102 -9.16 2.41 17.29
#